data_fee7f34802ce942f24b43ce8399baac2
#
_entry.id   fee7f34802ce942f24b43ce8399baac2
#
_cell.length_a   1.000
_cell.length_b   1.000
_cell.length_c   1.000
_cell.angle_alpha   90.00
_cell.angle_beta   90.00
_cell.angle_gamma   90.00
#
_symmetry.space_group_name_H-M   'P 1'
#
loop_
_entity.id
_entity.type
_entity.pdbx_description
1 polymer ?
#
loop_
_entity_poly.entity_id
_entity_poly.type
_entity_poly.pdbx_seq_one_letter_code
_entity_poly.pdbx_strand_id
1 'polypeptide(L)'
;MLNLSNPKGLPPELQRAGLDTLNAVNQGRFEKIHDPEIASRIASYELASRMQTAAPELIDLSKEKASTLKAYGVDRPDPGGGGRGKFGDTHQDFARNCLLARRMVERGVRYINIVYASWDHHSKLDGELKYNSSVVDQPIAALIRDLKERGLLDSTLVQWSSEFGRTPLGENRGGNKNATGRDHHPFCFSMVMAGGGLKGGQVYGKTDEIGW
;
A
#
# COMPACT_ATOMS: atom_id res chain seq x y z
N MET A 1 0.33 -11.93 -4.06
CA MET A 1 1.43 -12.40 -3.16
C MET A 1 1.98 -13.70 -3.71
N LEU A 2 3.29 -13.76 -3.92
CA LEU A 2 3.96 -14.96 -4.42
C LEU A 2 4.34 -15.86 -3.24
N ASN A 3 4.26 -17.17 -3.43
CA ASN A 3 4.75 -18.19 -2.47
C ASN A 3 4.06 -18.23 -1.10
N LEU A 4 2.75 -17.97 -1.01
CA LEU A 4 1.97 -18.16 0.21
C LEU A 4 1.59 -19.63 0.48
N SER A 5 1.51 -20.43 -0.57
CA SER A 5 1.23 -21.85 -0.46
C SER A 5 2.52 -22.67 -0.43
N ASN A 6 2.47 -23.82 0.22
CA ASN A 6 3.55 -24.77 0.17
C ASN A 6 3.81 -25.24 -1.26
N PRO A 7 5.05 -25.59 -1.60
CA PRO A 7 5.35 -26.27 -2.84
C PRO A 7 4.50 -27.53 -3.02
N LYS A 8 4.18 -27.87 -4.27
CA LYS A 8 3.40 -29.06 -4.58
C LYS A 8 4.08 -30.31 -3.98
N GLY A 9 3.33 -31.07 -3.21
CA GLY A 9 3.83 -32.30 -2.57
C GLY A 9 4.45 -32.09 -1.17
N LEU A 10 4.46 -30.88 -0.63
CA LEU A 10 4.90 -30.61 0.75
C LEU A 10 3.67 -30.31 1.65
N PRO A 11 3.18 -31.28 2.42
CA PRO A 11 2.08 -31.05 3.34
C PRO A 11 2.49 -30.12 4.49
N PRO A 12 1.54 -29.38 5.11
CA PRO A 12 1.83 -28.42 6.19
C PRO A 12 2.56 -29.02 7.37
N GLU A 13 2.23 -30.27 7.74
CA GLU A 13 2.83 -30.98 8.87
C GLU A 13 4.32 -31.25 8.61
N LEU A 14 4.67 -31.65 7.39
CA LEU A 14 6.07 -31.90 7.02
C LEU A 14 6.87 -30.60 6.95
N GLN A 15 6.27 -29.53 6.46
CA GLN A 15 6.88 -28.20 6.49
C GLN A 15 7.14 -27.76 7.94
N ARG A 16 6.16 -27.92 8.84
CA ARG A 16 6.32 -27.57 10.25
C ARG A 16 7.43 -28.39 10.91
N ALA A 17 7.48 -29.70 10.71
CA ALA A 17 8.53 -30.57 11.21
C ALA A 17 9.92 -30.16 10.70
N GLY A 18 10.03 -29.76 9.44
CA GLY A 18 11.26 -29.22 8.87
C GLY A 18 11.72 -27.93 9.54
N LEU A 19 10.79 -27.01 9.80
CA LEU A 19 11.09 -25.75 10.51
C LEU A 19 11.49 -26.01 11.98
N ASP A 20 10.80 -26.92 12.66
CA ASP A 20 11.14 -27.28 14.04
C ASP A 20 12.54 -27.88 14.14
N THR A 21 12.90 -28.75 13.18
CA THR A 21 14.24 -29.32 13.08
C THR A 21 15.30 -28.24 12.83
N LEU A 22 15.03 -27.33 11.89
CA LEU A 22 15.94 -26.22 11.58
C LEU A 22 16.12 -25.28 12.78
N ASN A 23 15.04 -24.98 13.49
CA ASN A 23 15.08 -24.16 14.68
C ASN A 23 15.89 -24.84 15.80
N ALA A 24 15.72 -26.15 16.02
CA ALA A 24 16.51 -26.89 16.98
C ALA A 24 18.01 -26.87 16.68
N VAL A 25 18.38 -27.06 15.40
CA VAL A 25 19.79 -26.96 14.97
C VAL A 25 20.36 -25.56 15.17
N ASN A 26 19.60 -24.52 14.77
CA ASN A 26 20.02 -23.14 14.96
C ASN A 26 20.11 -22.76 16.44
N GLN A 27 19.19 -23.24 17.27
CA GLN A 27 19.21 -23.01 18.72
C GLN A 27 20.46 -23.63 19.36
N GLY A 28 20.79 -24.88 19.03
CA GLY A 28 22.00 -25.53 19.50
C GLY A 28 23.30 -24.85 19.04
N ARG A 29 23.24 -24.18 17.87
CA ARG A 29 24.36 -23.34 17.40
C ARG A 29 24.44 -22.01 18.15
N PHE A 30 23.29 -21.37 18.40
CA PHE A 30 23.21 -20.13 19.18
C PHE A 30 23.76 -20.31 20.60
N GLU A 31 23.44 -21.40 21.26
CA GLU A 31 23.93 -21.73 22.61
C GLU A 31 25.46 -21.87 22.71
N LYS A 32 26.10 -22.25 21.58
CA LYS A 32 27.58 -22.38 21.50
C LYS A 32 28.29 -21.09 21.13
N ILE A 33 27.70 -20.28 20.26
CA ILE A 33 28.37 -19.14 19.60
C ILE A 33 27.86 -17.81 20.15
N HIS A 34 26.61 -17.77 20.66
CA HIS A 34 25.90 -16.57 21.15
C HIS A 34 25.81 -15.43 20.12
N ASP A 35 25.79 -15.75 18.81
CA ASP A 35 25.64 -14.78 17.76
C ASP A 35 24.17 -14.34 17.64
N PRO A 36 23.84 -13.04 17.87
CA PRO A 36 22.47 -12.53 17.81
C PRO A 36 21.82 -12.66 16.41
N GLU A 37 22.60 -12.80 15.35
CA GLU A 37 22.08 -13.03 14.00
C GLU A 37 21.37 -14.37 13.90
N ILE A 38 21.83 -15.40 14.61
CA ILE A 38 21.17 -16.72 14.67
C ILE A 38 19.78 -16.60 15.29
N ALA A 39 19.64 -15.87 16.38
CA ALA A 39 18.36 -15.62 17.04
C ALA A 39 17.39 -14.85 16.11
N SER A 40 17.90 -13.84 15.41
CA SER A 40 17.12 -13.08 14.42
C SER A 40 16.65 -13.96 13.26
N ARG A 41 17.45 -14.90 12.83
CA ARG A 41 17.12 -15.85 11.75
C ARG A 41 16.02 -16.83 12.18
N ILE A 42 16.11 -17.38 13.40
CA ILE A 42 15.04 -18.23 13.99
C ILE A 42 13.72 -17.47 14.01
N ALA A 43 13.74 -16.25 14.55
CA ALA A 43 12.54 -15.39 14.59
C ALA A 43 11.96 -15.10 13.21
N SER A 44 12.82 -14.89 12.19
CA SER A 44 12.40 -14.64 10.81
C SER A 44 11.71 -15.85 10.18
N TYR A 45 12.20 -17.06 10.40
CA TYR A 45 11.56 -18.29 9.89
C TYR A 45 10.21 -18.53 10.56
N GLU A 46 10.10 -18.33 11.88
CA GLU A 46 8.83 -18.45 12.60
C GLU A 46 7.81 -17.39 12.12
N LEU A 47 8.27 -16.16 11.89
CA LEU A 47 7.41 -15.10 11.35
C LEU A 47 6.90 -15.47 9.95
N ALA A 48 7.77 -15.93 9.06
CA ALA A 48 7.40 -16.34 7.71
C ALA A 48 6.37 -17.50 7.73
N SER A 49 6.55 -18.48 8.58
CA SER A 49 5.61 -19.60 8.76
C SER A 49 4.22 -19.12 9.22
N ARG A 50 4.18 -18.22 10.21
CA ARG A 50 2.91 -17.61 10.68
C ARG A 50 2.24 -16.80 9.60
N MET A 51 3.00 -16.05 8.81
CA MET A 51 2.47 -15.29 7.68
C MET A 51 1.84 -16.21 6.62
N GLN A 52 2.48 -17.32 6.27
CA GLN A 52 1.91 -18.30 5.34
C GLN A 52 0.57 -18.87 5.81
N THR A 53 0.43 -19.10 7.11
CA THR A 53 -0.81 -19.62 7.69
C THR A 53 -1.92 -18.56 7.75
N ALA A 54 -1.58 -17.31 8.10
CA ALA A 54 -2.57 -16.24 8.29
C ALA A 54 -2.97 -15.53 6.98
N ALA A 55 -2.10 -15.52 5.97
CA ALA A 55 -2.31 -14.77 4.74
C ALA A 55 -3.52 -15.25 3.91
N PRO A 56 -3.82 -16.55 3.74
CA PRO A 56 -5.00 -16.99 3.02
C PRO A 56 -6.29 -16.44 3.59
N GLU A 57 -6.44 -16.43 4.91
CA GLU A 57 -7.61 -15.83 5.57
C GLU A 57 -7.66 -14.30 5.39
N LEU A 58 -6.50 -13.64 5.46
CA LEU A 58 -6.40 -12.20 5.29
C LEU A 58 -6.87 -11.75 3.89
N ILE A 59 -6.43 -12.46 2.84
CA ILE A 59 -6.73 -12.11 1.45
C ILE A 59 -8.11 -12.56 0.98
N ASP A 60 -8.76 -13.48 1.70
CA ASP A 60 -10.12 -13.93 1.38
C ASP A 60 -11.15 -12.85 1.72
N LEU A 61 -11.62 -12.14 0.71
CA LEU A 61 -12.64 -11.09 0.84
C LEU A 61 -14.08 -11.62 0.79
N SER A 62 -14.29 -12.93 0.62
CA SER A 62 -15.64 -13.53 0.49
C SER A 62 -16.51 -13.33 1.73
N LYS A 63 -15.87 -13.12 2.89
CA LYS A 63 -16.54 -12.87 4.17
C LYS A 63 -16.87 -11.39 4.44
N GLU A 64 -16.42 -10.49 3.57
CA GLU A 64 -16.73 -9.06 3.71
C GLU A 64 -18.17 -8.77 3.32
N LYS A 65 -18.80 -7.81 4.00
CA LYS A 65 -20.16 -7.39 3.67
C LYS A 65 -20.20 -6.75 2.28
N ALA A 66 -21.25 -7.02 1.51
CA ALA A 66 -21.44 -6.42 0.20
C ALA A 66 -21.40 -4.87 0.24
N SER A 67 -21.91 -4.26 1.32
CA SER A 67 -21.83 -2.81 1.54
C SER A 67 -20.38 -2.31 1.69
N THR A 68 -19.52 -3.07 2.36
CA THR A 68 -18.09 -2.77 2.49
C THR A 68 -17.39 -2.87 1.15
N LEU A 69 -17.57 -3.98 0.42
CA LEU A 69 -17.00 -4.16 -0.92
C LEU A 69 -17.40 -3.01 -1.86
N LYS A 70 -18.67 -2.62 -1.85
CA LYS A 70 -19.19 -1.49 -2.62
C LYS A 70 -18.59 -0.15 -2.18
N ALA A 71 -18.45 0.09 -0.87
CA ALA A 71 -17.87 1.32 -0.35
C ALA A 71 -16.44 1.53 -0.82
N TYR A 72 -15.62 0.49 -0.82
CA TYR A 72 -14.26 0.53 -1.35
C TYR A 72 -14.21 0.56 -2.88
N GLY A 73 -15.25 0.11 -3.57
CA GLY A 73 -15.27 0.01 -5.03
C GLY A 73 -14.53 -1.22 -5.57
N VAL A 74 -14.53 -2.32 -4.82
CA VAL A 74 -13.82 -3.56 -5.20
C VAL A 74 -14.31 -4.13 -6.53
N ASP A 75 -15.60 -3.92 -6.85
CA ASP A 75 -16.21 -4.39 -8.10
C ASP A 75 -16.48 -3.24 -9.08
N ARG A 76 -15.90 -2.05 -8.83
CA ARG A 76 -16.10 -0.89 -9.70
C ARG A 76 -15.40 -1.12 -11.04
N PRO A 77 -16.13 -1.01 -12.17
CA PRO A 77 -15.52 -1.18 -13.48
C PRO A 77 -14.50 -0.06 -13.74
N ASP A 78 -13.41 -0.40 -14.42
CA ASP A 78 -12.45 0.57 -14.92
C ASP A 78 -13.15 1.42 -16.01
N PRO A 79 -13.16 2.77 -15.89
CA PRO A 79 -13.82 3.63 -16.86
C PRO A 79 -13.13 3.66 -18.25
N GLY A 80 -11.99 2.97 -18.38
CA GLY A 80 -11.16 3.06 -19.57
C GLY A 80 -10.36 4.38 -19.60
N GLY A 81 -9.50 4.48 -20.55
CA GLY A 81 -8.59 5.62 -20.67
C GLY A 81 -7.32 5.42 -19.90
N GLY A 82 -6.64 5.98 -19.29
CA GLY A 82 -5.38 5.75 -18.55
C GLY A 82 -4.20 5.47 -19.49
N GLY A 83 -3.11 6.15 -19.23
CA GLY A 83 -1.89 6.00 -20.01
C GLY A 83 -0.94 4.96 -19.40
N ARG A 84 0.26 5.39 -19.11
CA ARG A 84 1.28 4.56 -18.47
C ARG A 84 0.79 4.07 -17.12
N GLY A 85 0.93 2.78 -16.87
CA GLY A 85 0.60 2.16 -15.57
C GLY A 85 -0.80 1.58 -15.45
N LYS A 86 -1.56 1.55 -16.52
CA LYS A 86 -2.78 0.76 -16.56
C LYS A 86 -2.41 -0.70 -16.76
N PHE A 87 -2.57 -1.50 -15.73
CA PHE A 87 -2.36 -2.94 -15.75
C PHE A 87 -3.66 -3.65 -15.30
N GLY A 88 -4.44 -4.14 -16.26
CA GLY A 88 -5.66 -4.89 -15.95
C GLY A 88 -6.71 -4.07 -15.19
N ASP A 89 -7.23 -4.60 -14.09
CA ASP A 89 -8.32 -4.05 -13.29
C ASP A 89 -7.82 -3.06 -12.22
N THR A 90 -7.06 -2.03 -12.64
CA THR A 90 -6.34 -1.09 -11.74
C THR A 90 -7.23 -0.51 -10.62
N HIS A 91 -8.48 -0.13 -10.92
CA HIS A 91 -9.41 0.41 -9.93
C HIS A 91 -9.77 -0.63 -8.87
N GLN A 92 -10.06 -1.84 -9.30
CA GLN A 92 -10.42 -2.94 -8.40
C GLN A 92 -9.23 -3.39 -7.55
N ASP A 93 -8.04 -3.48 -8.16
CA ASP A 93 -6.83 -3.90 -7.46
C ASP A 93 -6.43 -2.89 -6.38
N PHE A 94 -6.50 -1.58 -6.68
CA PHE A 94 -6.22 -0.55 -5.68
C PHE A 94 -7.26 -0.57 -4.55
N ALA A 95 -8.54 -0.75 -4.88
CA ALA A 95 -9.63 -0.89 -3.90
C ALA A 95 -9.43 -2.11 -3.00
N ARG A 96 -9.07 -3.26 -3.57
CA ARG A 96 -8.72 -4.48 -2.81
C ARG A 96 -7.54 -4.24 -1.88
N ASN A 97 -6.49 -3.57 -2.35
CA ASN A 97 -5.32 -3.26 -1.54
C ASN A 97 -5.67 -2.35 -0.35
N CYS A 98 -6.51 -1.34 -0.53
CA CYS A 98 -7.00 -0.50 0.56
C CYS A 98 -7.84 -1.30 1.58
N LEU A 99 -8.71 -2.18 1.12
CA LEU A 99 -9.49 -3.06 2.00
C LEU A 99 -8.60 -4.05 2.76
N LEU A 100 -7.60 -4.62 2.10
CA LEU A 100 -6.60 -5.48 2.74
C LEU A 100 -5.78 -4.71 3.79
N ALA A 101 -5.43 -3.46 3.54
CA ALA A 101 -4.74 -2.61 4.52
C ALA A 101 -5.57 -2.46 5.80
N ARG A 102 -6.87 -2.19 5.71
CA ARG A 102 -7.76 -2.15 6.88
C ARG A 102 -7.73 -3.48 7.65
N ARG A 103 -7.83 -4.61 6.94
CA ARG A 103 -7.76 -5.96 7.57
C ARG A 103 -6.42 -6.25 8.24
N MET A 104 -5.33 -5.73 7.69
CA MET A 104 -4.01 -5.80 8.31
C MET A 104 -3.92 -4.97 9.59
N VAL A 105 -4.50 -3.76 9.58
CA VAL A 105 -4.59 -2.90 10.79
C VAL A 105 -5.35 -3.63 11.91
N GLU A 106 -6.50 -4.25 11.61
CA GLU A 106 -7.27 -5.05 12.56
C GLU A 106 -6.48 -6.20 13.20
N ARG A 107 -5.47 -6.69 12.50
CA ARG A 107 -4.57 -7.75 12.98
C ARG A 107 -3.29 -7.23 13.62
N GLY A 108 -3.18 -5.92 13.82
CA GLY A 108 -2.05 -5.28 14.50
C GLY A 108 -0.80 -5.12 13.65
N VAL A 109 -0.90 -5.17 12.32
CA VAL A 109 0.22 -4.83 11.43
C VAL A 109 0.51 -3.34 11.56
N ARG A 110 1.72 -3.00 12.01
CA ARG A 110 2.09 -1.63 12.38
C ARG A 110 2.47 -0.73 11.21
N TYR A 111 2.94 -1.31 10.11
CA TYR A 111 3.36 -0.54 8.93
C TYR A 111 2.84 -1.22 7.67
N ILE A 112 2.09 -0.46 6.87
CA ILE A 112 1.51 -0.93 5.62
C ILE A 112 1.79 0.13 4.57
N ASN A 113 2.36 -0.28 3.45
CA ASN A 113 2.61 0.59 2.32
C ASN A 113 1.82 0.11 1.10
N ILE A 114 0.96 0.99 0.57
CA ILE A 114 0.23 0.77 -0.68
C ILE A 114 0.89 1.66 -1.73
N VAL A 115 1.49 1.05 -2.73
CA VAL A 115 2.15 1.78 -3.81
C VAL A 115 1.24 1.79 -5.03
N TYR A 116 0.94 2.99 -5.52
CA TYR A 116 0.27 3.20 -6.80
C TYR A 116 1.15 4.12 -7.65
N ALA A 117 1.67 3.59 -8.73
CA ALA A 117 2.54 4.33 -9.67
C ALA A 117 1.73 5.15 -10.68
N SER A 118 2.42 5.76 -11.63
CA SER A 118 1.84 6.45 -12.79
C SER A 118 1.40 7.90 -12.57
N TRP A 119 2.01 8.59 -11.60
CA TRP A 119 1.83 10.03 -11.38
C TRP A 119 2.87 10.90 -12.10
N ASP A 120 3.73 10.29 -12.93
CA ASP A 120 4.82 10.97 -13.66
C ASP A 120 4.33 11.59 -14.97
N HIS A 121 3.53 12.64 -14.86
CA HIS A 121 2.82 13.25 -15.98
C HIS A 121 3.65 14.34 -16.69
N HIS A 122 4.59 13.93 -17.52
CA HIS A 122 5.36 14.83 -18.40
C HIS A 122 4.60 15.25 -19.68
N SER A 123 3.39 14.76 -19.87
CA SER A 123 2.48 15.09 -20.96
C SER A 123 1.05 14.65 -20.60
N LYS A 124 0.05 15.18 -21.30
CA LYS A 124 -1.37 14.79 -21.16
C LYS A 124 -1.91 14.86 -19.73
N LEU A 125 -1.43 15.81 -18.94
CA LEU A 125 -1.70 15.92 -17.50
C LEU A 125 -3.20 15.80 -17.18
N ASP A 126 -4.07 16.54 -17.88
CA ASP A 126 -5.51 16.59 -17.55
C ASP A 126 -6.17 15.21 -17.61
N GLY A 127 -5.90 14.44 -18.65
CA GLY A 127 -6.47 13.10 -18.81
C GLY A 127 -5.90 12.09 -17.82
N GLU A 128 -4.57 12.07 -17.70
CA GLU A 128 -3.86 11.15 -16.83
C GLU A 128 -4.15 11.42 -15.34
N LEU A 129 -4.15 12.70 -14.93
CA LEU A 129 -4.48 13.09 -13.57
C LEU A 129 -5.91 12.72 -13.19
N LYS A 130 -6.87 12.98 -14.10
CA LYS A 130 -8.28 12.63 -13.90
C LYS A 130 -8.46 11.12 -13.74
N TYR A 131 -7.79 10.33 -14.56
CA TYR A 131 -7.83 8.87 -14.44
C TYR A 131 -7.22 8.40 -13.12
N ASN A 132 -5.99 8.81 -12.80
CA ASN A 132 -5.31 8.38 -11.58
C ASN A 132 -6.02 8.82 -10.31
N SER A 133 -6.58 10.04 -10.29
CA SER A 133 -7.42 10.49 -9.18
C SER A 133 -8.65 9.61 -9.02
N SER A 134 -9.28 9.18 -10.11
CA SER A 134 -10.44 8.30 -10.06
C SER A 134 -10.12 6.91 -9.49
N VAL A 135 -8.88 6.44 -9.65
CA VAL A 135 -8.42 5.17 -9.06
C VAL A 135 -8.37 5.26 -7.54
N VAL A 136 -7.80 6.33 -7.00
CA VAL A 136 -7.43 6.42 -5.58
C VAL A 136 -8.51 7.03 -4.70
N ASP A 137 -9.36 7.91 -5.22
CA ASP A 137 -10.31 8.73 -4.46
C ASP A 137 -11.27 7.90 -3.60
N GLN A 138 -12.08 7.06 -4.22
CA GLN A 138 -13.08 6.26 -3.51
C GLN A 138 -12.46 5.30 -2.49
N PRO A 139 -11.41 4.49 -2.82
CA PRO A 139 -10.84 3.54 -1.88
C PRO A 139 -10.15 4.19 -0.69
N ILE A 140 -9.46 5.33 -0.88
CA ILE A 140 -8.83 6.06 0.23
C ILE A 140 -9.90 6.65 1.16
N ALA A 141 -10.93 7.26 0.60
CA ALA A 141 -12.05 7.79 1.39
C ALA A 141 -12.77 6.68 2.17
N ALA A 142 -12.95 5.51 1.56
CA ALA A 142 -13.54 4.35 2.21
C ALA A 142 -12.65 3.83 3.34
N LEU A 143 -11.34 3.72 3.13
CA LEU A 143 -10.38 3.29 4.15
C LEU A 143 -10.42 4.17 5.39
N ILE A 144 -10.36 5.50 5.21
CA ILE A 144 -10.39 6.46 6.33
C ILE A 144 -11.72 6.35 7.09
N ARG A 145 -12.84 6.24 6.36
CA ARG A 145 -14.17 6.12 6.96
C ARG A 145 -14.33 4.81 7.71
N ASP A 146 -13.94 3.68 7.13
CA ASP A 146 -14.04 2.34 7.74
C ASP A 146 -13.17 2.25 9.00
N LEU A 147 -11.93 2.78 8.97
CA LEU A 147 -11.08 2.88 10.16
C LEU A 147 -11.73 3.73 11.26
N LYS A 148 -12.38 4.85 10.90
CA LYS A 148 -13.10 5.70 11.85
C LYS A 148 -14.30 4.99 12.47
N GLU A 149 -15.13 4.34 11.65
CA GLU A 149 -16.32 3.61 12.09
C GLU A 149 -15.98 2.44 13.02
N ARG A 150 -14.79 1.85 12.85
CA ARG A 150 -14.25 0.77 13.69
C ARG A 150 -13.52 1.25 14.93
N GLY A 151 -13.37 2.56 15.14
CA GLY A 151 -12.60 3.12 16.25
C GLY A 151 -11.08 2.90 16.13
N LEU A 152 -10.59 2.62 14.93
CA LEU A 152 -9.16 2.35 14.66
C LEU A 152 -8.40 3.60 14.17
N LEU A 153 -9.10 4.62 13.69
CA LEU A 153 -8.47 5.78 13.07
C LEU A 153 -7.61 6.59 14.05
N ASP A 154 -8.01 6.69 15.31
CA ASP A 154 -7.28 7.47 16.32
C ASP A 154 -5.90 6.87 16.62
N SER A 155 -5.76 5.56 16.47
CA SER A 155 -4.48 4.83 16.64
C SER A 155 -3.76 4.52 15.34
N THR A 156 -4.32 4.90 14.18
CA THR A 156 -3.79 4.60 12.86
C THR A 156 -3.58 5.87 12.06
N LEU A 157 -2.33 6.21 11.75
CA LEU A 157 -2.03 7.30 10.83
C LEU A 157 -2.15 6.81 9.38
N VAL A 158 -3.07 7.41 8.63
CA VAL A 158 -3.16 7.25 7.18
C VAL A 158 -2.46 8.43 6.53
N GLN A 159 -1.40 8.16 5.79
CA GLN A 159 -0.64 9.16 5.05
C GLN A 159 -0.76 8.87 3.55
N TRP A 160 -1.08 9.90 2.77
CA TRP A 160 -0.98 9.88 1.33
C TRP A 160 0.04 10.92 0.89
N SER A 161 1.09 10.48 0.22
CA SER A 161 2.20 11.32 -0.23
C SER A 161 2.74 10.84 -1.56
N SER A 162 3.52 11.67 -2.19
CA SER A 162 4.37 11.40 -3.34
C SER A 162 5.84 11.51 -2.93
N GLU A 163 6.74 11.04 -3.79
CA GLU A 163 8.19 11.15 -3.59
C GLU A 163 8.67 12.61 -3.64
N PHE A 164 8.03 13.44 -4.49
CA PHE A 164 8.25 14.88 -4.62
C PHE A 164 7.06 15.54 -5.33
N GLY A 165 7.09 16.84 -5.47
CA GLY A 165 6.07 17.62 -6.17
C GLY A 165 6.33 17.80 -7.65
N ARG A 166 5.54 18.69 -8.25
CA ARG A 166 5.62 19.03 -9.66
C ARG A 166 5.75 20.54 -9.83
N THR A 167 6.46 20.96 -10.87
CA THR A 167 6.62 22.38 -11.18
C THR A 167 5.26 23.06 -11.45
N PRO A 168 5.08 24.31 -11.02
CA PRO A 168 3.87 25.08 -11.37
C PRO A 168 3.80 25.41 -12.84
N LEU A 169 4.93 25.43 -13.54
CA LEU A 169 5.03 25.70 -14.97
C LEU A 169 4.84 24.44 -15.81
N GLY A 170 4.25 24.60 -16.97
CA GLY A 170 4.09 23.51 -17.94
C GLY A 170 5.43 23.05 -18.52
N GLU A 171 5.55 21.73 -18.67
CA GLU A 171 6.70 21.13 -19.31
C GLU A 171 6.49 20.97 -20.81
N ASN A 172 7.56 21.24 -21.57
CA ASN A 172 7.60 21.09 -23.02
C ASN A 172 8.73 20.12 -23.41
N ARG A 173 8.48 18.81 -23.26
CA ARG A 173 9.44 17.79 -23.72
C ARG A 173 9.35 17.58 -25.24
N GLY A 174 10.53 17.49 -25.87
CA GLY A 174 10.64 17.10 -27.29
C GLY A 174 10.15 18.13 -28.30
N GLY A 175 10.19 19.42 -27.97
CA GLY A 175 9.83 20.48 -28.90
C GLY A 175 8.33 20.61 -29.15
N ASN A 176 7.47 19.96 -28.38
CA ASN A 176 6.03 20.12 -28.45
C ASN A 176 5.65 21.53 -28.00
N LYS A 177 5.00 22.29 -28.85
CA LYS A 177 4.60 23.69 -28.57
C LYS A 177 3.58 23.83 -27.45
N ASN A 178 2.86 22.75 -27.12
CA ASN A 178 1.86 22.72 -26.08
C ASN A 178 2.44 21.96 -24.85
N ALA A 179 2.89 22.72 -23.87
CA ALA A 179 3.30 22.19 -22.57
C ALA A 179 2.09 21.59 -21.84
N THR A 180 1.91 20.27 -21.94
CA THR A 180 0.76 19.57 -21.39
C THR A 180 1.09 18.71 -20.16
N GLY A 181 2.31 18.77 -19.67
CA GLY A 181 2.82 18.06 -18.50
C GLY A 181 3.40 18.99 -17.45
N ARG A 182 4.01 18.40 -16.44
CA ARG A 182 4.76 19.07 -15.36
C ARG A 182 6.06 18.34 -15.11
N ASP A 183 7.12 19.07 -14.85
CA ASP A 183 8.41 18.49 -14.45
C ASP A 183 8.47 18.26 -12.94
N HIS A 184 9.51 17.59 -12.50
CA HIS A 184 9.78 17.28 -11.12
C HIS A 184 10.15 18.54 -10.32
N HIS A 185 9.62 18.65 -9.10
CA HIS A 185 9.95 19.73 -8.18
C HIS A 185 10.14 19.19 -6.75
N PRO A 186 11.40 18.88 -6.36
CA PRO A 186 11.67 18.20 -5.10
C PRO A 186 11.45 19.07 -3.86
N PHE A 187 11.41 20.39 -4.01
CA PHE A 187 11.35 21.32 -2.88
C PHE A 187 9.94 21.68 -2.42
N CYS A 188 8.92 21.33 -3.21
CA CYS A 188 7.53 21.61 -2.89
C CYS A 188 6.63 20.43 -3.23
N PHE A 189 5.98 19.87 -2.24
CA PHE A 189 5.01 18.78 -2.39
C PHE A 189 3.96 18.82 -1.28
N SER A 190 2.81 18.24 -1.54
CA SER A 190 1.72 18.15 -0.58
C SER A 190 1.60 16.72 -0.04
N MET A 191 1.30 16.62 1.24
CA MET A 191 0.90 15.37 1.89
C MET A 191 -0.47 15.54 2.55
N VAL A 192 -1.27 14.50 2.53
CA VAL A 192 -2.52 14.44 3.27
C VAL A 192 -2.37 13.41 4.37
N MET A 193 -2.75 13.76 5.58
CA MET A 193 -2.70 12.89 6.74
C MET A 193 -4.04 12.84 7.45
N ALA A 194 -4.43 11.67 7.94
CA ALA A 194 -5.66 11.48 8.70
C ALA A 194 -5.42 10.46 9.82
N GLY A 195 -6.04 10.69 11.00
CA GLY A 195 -5.94 9.80 12.15
C GLY A 195 -4.64 9.94 12.93
N GLY A 196 -4.26 8.88 13.66
CA GLY A 196 -3.03 8.85 14.46
C GLY A 196 -2.94 9.93 15.53
N GLY A 197 -4.07 10.43 16.04
CA GLY A 197 -4.12 11.52 17.02
C GLY A 197 -3.88 12.91 16.45
N LEU A 198 -3.78 13.07 15.13
CA LEU A 198 -3.61 14.39 14.50
C LEU A 198 -4.88 15.23 14.61
N LYS A 199 -4.69 16.52 14.85
CA LYS A 199 -5.78 17.50 14.81
C LYS A 199 -6.12 17.80 13.34
N GLY A 200 -7.30 17.36 12.90
CA GLY A 200 -7.78 17.58 11.54
C GLY A 200 -8.12 19.03 11.20
N GLY A 201 -8.34 19.30 9.91
CA GLY A 201 -8.75 20.61 9.41
C GLY A 201 -7.64 21.67 9.40
N GLN A 202 -6.39 21.27 9.43
CA GLN A 202 -5.24 22.18 9.41
C GLN A 202 -4.46 22.05 8.11
N VAL A 203 -3.91 23.17 7.66
CA VAL A 203 -2.92 23.24 6.59
C VAL A 203 -1.61 23.73 7.21
N TYR A 204 -0.55 22.99 7.00
CA TYR A 204 0.79 23.31 7.49
C TYR A 204 1.74 23.58 6.33
N GLY A 205 2.43 24.71 6.38
CA GLY A 205 3.31 25.15 5.29
C GLY A 205 2.59 25.95 4.20
N LYS A 206 3.36 26.55 3.36
CA LYS A 206 2.91 27.33 2.20
C LYS A 206 4.03 27.40 1.17
N THR A 207 3.67 27.62 -0.07
CA THR A 207 4.59 28.01 -1.14
C THR A 207 4.68 29.55 -1.22
N ASP A 208 5.57 30.05 -2.05
CA ASP A 208 5.54 31.44 -2.50
C ASP A 208 4.38 31.69 -3.50
N GLU A 209 4.32 32.89 -4.06
CA GLU A 209 3.23 33.32 -4.96
C GLU A 209 3.20 32.54 -6.29
N ILE A 210 4.30 31.96 -6.69
CA ILE A 210 4.42 31.20 -7.94
C ILE A 210 4.48 29.68 -7.73
N GLY A 211 4.34 29.22 -6.46
CA GLY A 211 4.25 27.81 -6.13
C GLY A 211 5.61 27.10 -5.95
N TRP A 212 6.63 27.86 -5.55
CA TRP A 212 7.98 27.33 -5.23
C TRP A 212 8.22 27.25 -3.72
#